data_d8c369c204dd9adae555f760d5d25311
#
_entry.id   d8c369c204dd9adae555f760d5d25311
#
_cell.length_a   1.000
_cell.length_b   1.000
_cell.length_c   1.000
_cell.angle_alpha   90.00
_cell.angle_beta   90.00
_cell.angle_gamma   90.00
#
_symmetry.space_group_name_H-M   'P 1'
#
loop_
_entity.id
_entity.type
_entity.pdbx_description
1 polymer ?
#
loop_
_entity_poly.entity_id
_entity_poly.type
_entity_poly.pdbx_seq_one_letter_code
_entity_poly.pdbx_strand_id
1 'polypeptide(L)'
;MDNFLDRQISLIGKENNEKIVGAKIALFGVGGVGSYVLEMFLRNGIRNILLCDFDKVDETNINRQLVAYNDTIGKKKVDVAKNRAKRINEKVEMITYDEKVSEDNIYDMLKDFNPDYIIDCIDDVDAKITIMKYAYENSIKCISSMGAGNRTRVDMIEVTDIFKTTYCPLAKKIRKILKKENIKKQLVVYSKEQPKISKKVTSIAEVPAVFGINIAAYVFNDILSNNL
;
A
#
# COMPACT_ATOMS: atom_id res chain seq x y z
N MET A 1 2.15 3.23 -28.02
CA MET A 1 1.34 3.82 -26.94
C MET A 1 0.58 2.68 -26.26
N ASP A 2 0.35 2.77 -24.96
CA ASP A 2 -0.41 1.75 -24.26
C ASP A 2 -1.89 2.07 -24.43
N ASN A 3 -2.58 1.39 -25.35
CA ASN A 3 -3.99 1.65 -25.70
C ASN A 3 -4.94 1.66 -24.48
N PHE A 4 -4.62 0.90 -23.42
CA PHE A 4 -5.46 0.87 -22.22
C PHE A 4 -5.38 2.16 -21.37
N LEU A 5 -4.37 3.04 -21.60
CA LEU A 5 -4.20 4.33 -20.93
C LEU A 5 -4.78 5.52 -21.73
N ASP A 6 -5.36 5.32 -22.91
CA ASP A 6 -5.83 6.42 -23.77
C ASP A 6 -6.83 7.34 -23.06
N ARG A 7 -7.75 6.79 -22.25
CA ARG A 7 -8.71 7.58 -21.45
C ARG A 7 -8.04 8.38 -20.34
N GLN A 8 -7.02 7.81 -19.70
CA GLN A 8 -6.22 8.49 -18.70
C GLN A 8 -5.40 9.62 -19.32
N ILE A 9 -4.72 9.36 -20.43
CA ILE A 9 -3.96 10.36 -21.17
C ILE A 9 -4.86 11.52 -21.62
N SER A 10 -6.07 11.24 -22.08
CA SER A 10 -7.04 12.28 -22.46
C SER A 10 -7.48 13.15 -21.28
N LEU A 11 -7.47 12.60 -20.06
CA LEU A 11 -7.89 13.31 -18.85
C LEU A 11 -6.77 14.17 -18.26
N ILE A 12 -5.55 13.63 -18.15
CA ILE A 12 -4.45 14.25 -17.41
C ILE A 12 -3.32 14.79 -18.31
N GLY A 13 -3.36 14.52 -19.61
CA GLY A 13 -2.32 14.85 -20.56
C GLY A 13 -1.17 13.82 -20.61
N LYS A 14 -0.43 13.85 -21.71
CA LYS A 14 0.66 12.88 -21.97
C LYS A 14 1.81 13.00 -20.98
N GLU A 15 2.24 14.23 -20.68
CA GLU A 15 3.36 14.50 -19.77
C GLU A 15 3.08 13.94 -18.35
N ASN A 16 1.90 14.22 -17.81
CA ASN A 16 1.50 13.70 -16.49
C ASN A 16 1.38 12.18 -16.50
N ASN A 17 0.88 11.61 -17.61
CA ASN A 17 0.83 10.15 -17.75
C ASN A 17 2.23 9.52 -17.74
N GLU A 18 3.22 10.14 -18.39
CA GLU A 18 4.61 9.66 -18.38
C GLU A 18 5.22 9.67 -16.97
N LYS A 19 4.91 10.68 -16.14
CA LYS A 19 5.31 10.75 -14.73
C LYS A 19 4.70 9.61 -13.91
N ILE A 20 3.39 9.34 -14.09
CA ILE A 20 2.72 8.22 -13.43
C ILE A 20 3.36 6.88 -13.80
N VAL A 21 3.54 6.65 -15.09
CA VAL A 21 4.10 5.40 -15.64
C VAL A 21 5.54 5.16 -15.17
N GLY A 22 6.33 6.22 -15.02
CA GLY A 22 7.73 6.16 -14.62
C GLY A 22 7.97 6.05 -13.12
N ALA A 23 6.96 6.32 -12.30
CA ALA A 23 7.10 6.30 -10.84
C ALA A 23 7.55 4.93 -10.31
N LYS A 24 8.46 4.96 -9.32
CA LYS A 24 8.99 3.77 -8.64
C LYS A 24 8.32 3.60 -7.28
N ILE A 25 7.60 2.50 -7.12
CA ILE A 25 6.79 2.22 -5.93
C ILE A 25 7.33 1.02 -5.19
N ALA A 26 7.68 1.18 -3.92
CA ALA A 26 7.91 0.06 -3.01
C ALA A 26 6.63 -0.20 -2.18
N LEU A 27 6.01 -1.35 -2.40
CA LEU A 27 4.78 -1.78 -1.71
C LEU A 27 5.11 -2.92 -0.74
N PHE A 28 4.85 -2.69 0.53
CA PHE A 28 4.99 -3.66 1.60
C PHE A 28 3.61 -4.16 2.04
N GLY A 29 3.37 -5.46 1.84
CA GLY A 29 2.10 -6.13 2.11
C GLY A 29 1.12 -6.09 0.92
N VAL A 30 0.65 -7.26 0.48
CA VAL A 30 -0.35 -7.42 -0.60
C VAL A 30 -1.61 -8.15 -0.10
N GLY A 31 -1.99 -7.83 1.13
CA GLY A 31 -3.23 -8.29 1.76
C GLY A 31 -4.48 -7.53 1.29
N GLY A 32 -5.46 -7.37 2.20
CA GLY A 32 -6.74 -6.73 1.89
C GLY A 32 -6.64 -5.28 1.42
N VAL A 33 -5.68 -4.51 1.94
CA VAL A 33 -5.43 -3.12 1.51
C VAL A 33 -4.47 -3.09 0.33
N GLY A 34 -3.28 -3.71 0.49
CA GLY A 34 -2.20 -3.60 -0.50
C GLY A 34 -2.54 -4.22 -1.85
N SER A 35 -3.42 -5.23 -1.92
CA SER A 35 -3.86 -5.78 -3.21
C SER A 35 -4.66 -4.78 -4.04
N TYR A 36 -5.47 -3.92 -3.41
CA TYR A 36 -6.17 -2.83 -4.09
C TYR A 36 -5.24 -1.66 -4.44
N VAL A 37 -4.24 -1.36 -3.60
CA VAL A 37 -3.18 -0.41 -3.97
C VAL A 37 -2.49 -0.86 -5.24
N LEU A 38 -2.03 -2.12 -5.28
CA LEU A 38 -1.36 -2.71 -6.44
C LEU A 38 -2.25 -2.65 -7.69
N GLU A 39 -3.52 -3.03 -7.58
CA GLU A 39 -4.49 -3.01 -8.68
C GLU A 39 -4.62 -1.61 -9.28
N MET A 40 -4.76 -0.57 -8.44
CA MET A 40 -4.90 0.81 -8.91
C MET A 40 -3.61 1.28 -9.61
N PHE A 41 -2.45 0.99 -9.06
CA PHE A 41 -1.17 1.35 -9.67
C PHE A 41 -0.98 0.70 -11.03
N LEU A 42 -1.26 -0.60 -11.15
CA LEU A 42 -1.14 -1.33 -12.42
C LEU A 42 -2.08 -0.79 -13.49
N ARG A 43 -3.33 -0.47 -13.13
CA ARG A 43 -4.34 0.07 -14.06
C ARG A 43 -4.06 1.52 -14.46
N ASN A 44 -3.36 2.27 -13.63
CA ASN A 44 -2.84 3.60 -13.95
C ASN A 44 -1.50 3.55 -14.72
N GLY A 45 -1.00 2.37 -15.04
CA GLY A 45 0.16 2.19 -15.91
C GLY A 45 1.50 2.23 -15.21
N ILE A 46 1.57 2.30 -13.87
CA ILE A 46 2.85 2.23 -13.12
C ILE A 46 3.56 0.93 -13.48
N ARG A 47 4.86 1.04 -13.80
CA ARG A 47 5.66 -0.09 -14.27
C ARG A 47 6.67 -0.58 -13.26
N ASN A 48 7.26 0.30 -12.48
CA ASN A 48 8.37 -0.04 -11.60
C ASN A 48 7.85 -0.30 -10.18
N ILE A 49 7.71 -1.56 -9.80
CA ILE A 49 7.15 -1.96 -8.51
C ILE A 49 8.09 -2.93 -7.80
N LEU A 50 8.46 -2.60 -6.57
CA LEU A 50 9.01 -3.56 -5.63
C LEU A 50 7.88 -4.00 -4.70
N LEU A 51 7.65 -5.29 -4.58
CA LEU A 51 6.62 -5.88 -3.71
C LEU A 51 7.25 -6.82 -2.69
N CYS A 52 6.97 -6.59 -1.41
CA CYS A 52 7.39 -7.45 -0.31
C CYS A 52 6.17 -7.96 0.47
N ASP A 53 6.03 -9.28 0.56
CA ASP A 53 5.01 -9.97 1.38
C ASP A 53 5.46 -11.42 1.59
N PHE A 54 5.45 -11.92 2.82
CA PHE A 54 5.95 -13.28 3.15
C PHE A 54 4.84 -14.32 3.30
N ASP A 55 3.58 -13.91 3.19
CA ASP A 55 2.44 -14.81 3.39
C ASP A 55 2.14 -15.67 2.16
N LYS A 56 1.47 -16.78 2.44
CA LYS A 56 0.74 -17.55 1.44
C LYS A 56 -0.73 -17.16 1.43
N VAL A 57 -1.38 -17.40 0.31
CA VAL A 57 -2.84 -17.23 0.19
C VAL A 57 -3.54 -18.26 1.06
N ASP A 58 -4.47 -17.79 1.88
CA ASP A 58 -5.34 -18.59 2.73
C ASP A 58 -6.80 -18.45 2.29
N GLU A 59 -7.62 -19.47 2.51
CA GLU A 59 -9.05 -19.46 2.15
C GLU A 59 -9.78 -18.25 2.77
N THR A 60 -9.44 -17.88 4.00
CA THR A 60 -10.02 -16.72 4.69
C THR A 60 -9.67 -15.37 4.07
N ASN A 61 -8.77 -15.35 3.10
CA ASN A 61 -8.38 -14.14 2.38
C ASN A 61 -9.32 -13.82 1.21
N ILE A 62 -10.03 -14.83 0.68
CA ILE A 62 -10.86 -14.72 -0.54
C ILE A 62 -11.88 -13.59 -0.44
N ASN A 63 -12.43 -13.36 0.74
CA ASN A 63 -13.47 -12.34 0.94
C ASN A 63 -13.00 -10.90 0.72
N ARG A 64 -11.65 -10.61 0.65
CA ARG A 64 -11.17 -9.23 0.61
C ARG A 64 -9.81 -9.00 -0.07
N GLN A 65 -9.09 -10.04 -0.49
CA GLN A 65 -7.77 -9.90 -1.13
C GLN A 65 -7.84 -10.28 -2.60
N LEU A 66 -7.41 -9.37 -3.49
CA LEU A 66 -7.46 -9.59 -4.95
C LEU A 66 -6.50 -10.67 -5.46
N VAL A 67 -5.59 -11.13 -4.62
CA VAL A 67 -4.67 -12.24 -4.93
C VAL A 67 -5.23 -13.60 -4.52
N ALA A 68 -6.37 -13.61 -3.79
CA ALA A 68 -6.94 -14.84 -3.24
C ALA A 68 -8.10 -15.36 -4.08
N TYR A 69 -7.89 -16.51 -4.68
CA TYR A 69 -8.86 -17.32 -5.43
C TYR A 69 -8.77 -18.77 -4.95
N ASN A 70 -9.76 -19.59 -5.28
CA ASN A 70 -9.77 -21.00 -4.93
C ASN A 70 -8.51 -21.75 -5.43
N ASP A 71 -8.03 -21.43 -6.63
CA ASP A 71 -6.87 -22.03 -7.26
C ASP A 71 -5.52 -21.41 -6.85
N THR A 72 -5.53 -20.37 -6.01
CA THR A 72 -4.31 -19.75 -5.49
C THR A 72 -4.02 -20.08 -4.03
N ILE A 73 -4.92 -20.77 -3.32
CA ILE A 73 -4.71 -21.16 -1.93
C ILE A 73 -3.40 -21.93 -1.79
N GLY A 74 -2.58 -21.58 -0.78
CA GLY A 74 -1.26 -22.14 -0.51
C GLY A 74 -0.11 -21.58 -1.34
N LYS A 75 -0.38 -20.80 -2.40
CA LYS A 75 0.67 -20.12 -3.19
C LYS A 75 1.18 -18.87 -2.47
N LYS A 76 2.42 -18.49 -2.72
CA LYS A 76 2.99 -17.23 -2.21
C LYS A 76 2.23 -16.05 -2.77
N LYS A 77 1.84 -15.09 -1.91
CA LYS A 77 1.09 -13.91 -2.35
C LYS A 77 1.85 -13.09 -3.38
N VAL A 78 3.16 -12.95 -3.23
CA VAL A 78 4.01 -12.21 -4.18
C VAL A 78 4.00 -12.82 -5.58
N ASP A 79 4.01 -14.15 -5.70
CA ASP A 79 3.97 -14.84 -7.00
C ASP A 79 2.62 -14.65 -7.69
N VAL A 80 1.52 -14.79 -6.94
CA VAL A 80 0.18 -14.55 -7.46
C VAL A 80 0.00 -13.10 -7.89
N ALA A 81 0.49 -12.16 -7.08
CA ALA A 81 0.47 -10.74 -7.39
C ALA A 81 1.25 -10.40 -8.67
N LYS A 82 2.46 -10.98 -8.82
CA LYS A 82 3.30 -10.79 -10.02
C LYS A 82 2.63 -11.32 -11.28
N ASN A 83 2.04 -12.50 -11.21
CA ASN A 83 1.30 -13.10 -12.32
C ASN A 83 0.07 -12.25 -12.70
N ARG A 84 -0.69 -11.77 -11.69
CA ARG A 84 -1.79 -10.85 -11.92
C ARG A 84 -1.34 -9.54 -12.57
N ALA A 85 -0.24 -8.96 -12.08
CA ALA A 85 0.32 -7.72 -12.58
C ALA A 85 0.62 -7.80 -14.09
N LYS A 86 1.26 -8.87 -14.54
CA LYS A 86 1.55 -9.11 -15.97
C LYS A 86 0.30 -9.24 -16.83
N ARG A 87 -0.81 -9.76 -16.29
CA ARG A 87 -2.09 -9.84 -17.03
C ARG A 87 -2.80 -8.50 -17.17
N ILE A 88 -2.50 -7.52 -16.30
CA ILE A 88 -3.07 -6.17 -16.34
C ILE A 88 -2.17 -5.23 -17.15
N ASN A 89 -0.86 -5.27 -16.89
CA ASN A 89 0.13 -4.42 -17.52
C ASN A 89 1.35 -5.27 -17.91
N GLU A 90 1.46 -5.64 -19.19
CA GLU A 90 2.55 -6.47 -19.70
C GLU A 90 3.93 -5.84 -19.52
N LYS A 91 3.98 -4.50 -19.47
CA LYS A 91 5.22 -3.72 -19.32
C LYS A 91 5.66 -3.55 -17.86
N VAL A 92 4.92 -4.11 -16.89
CA VAL A 92 5.32 -3.99 -15.49
C VAL A 92 6.63 -4.71 -15.22
N GLU A 93 7.54 -4.01 -14.57
CA GLU A 93 8.78 -4.54 -14.00
C GLU A 93 8.59 -4.67 -12.50
N MET A 94 8.46 -5.92 -12.02
CA MET A 94 8.15 -6.19 -10.63
C MET A 94 9.24 -7.04 -9.98
N ILE A 95 9.94 -6.44 -9.01
CA ILE A 95 10.85 -7.12 -8.09
C ILE A 95 9.99 -7.63 -6.92
N THR A 96 10.17 -8.88 -6.53
CA THR A 96 9.39 -9.48 -5.44
C THR A 96 10.28 -10.06 -4.36
N TYR A 97 9.95 -9.79 -3.09
CA TYR A 97 10.57 -10.37 -1.91
C TYR A 97 9.53 -11.18 -1.12
N ASP A 98 9.78 -12.48 -0.98
CA ASP A 98 9.00 -13.40 -0.14
C ASP A 98 9.66 -13.48 1.25
N GLU A 99 9.69 -12.34 1.93
CA GLU A 99 10.40 -12.15 3.19
C GLU A 99 9.63 -11.22 4.12
N LYS A 100 9.80 -11.42 5.43
CA LYS A 100 9.34 -10.46 6.42
C LYS A 100 10.31 -9.28 6.47
N VAL A 101 9.82 -8.06 6.30
CA VAL A 101 10.65 -6.86 6.40
C VAL A 101 11.13 -6.65 7.85
N SER A 102 12.40 -6.30 7.99
CA SER A 102 13.08 -6.02 9.26
C SER A 102 14.14 -4.93 9.09
N GLU A 103 14.72 -4.45 10.19
CA GLU A 103 15.84 -3.50 10.16
C GLU A 103 17.07 -4.08 9.43
N ASP A 104 17.24 -5.41 9.46
CA ASP A 104 18.39 -6.08 8.86
C ASP A 104 18.33 -6.14 7.33
N ASN A 105 17.13 -6.17 6.73
CA ASN A 105 16.97 -6.42 5.30
C ASN A 105 16.37 -5.27 4.48
N ILE A 106 15.72 -4.29 5.11
CA ILE A 106 15.04 -3.21 4.40
C ILE A 106 15.99 -2.36 3.54
N TYR A 107 17.20 -2.12 4.02
CA TYR A 107 18.19 -1.36 3.28
C TYR A 107 18.59 -2.08 2.00
N ASP A 108 18.90 -3.38 2.08
CA ASP A 108 19.31 -4.19 0.93
C ASP A 108 18.18 -4.35 -0.10
N MET A 109 16.93 -4.40 0.35
CA MET A 109 15.77 -4.43 -0.54
C MET A 109 15.63 -3.13 -1.35
N LEU A 110 15.92 -1.98 -0.76
CA LEU A 110 15.57 -0.68 -1.31
C LEU A 110 16.73 0.10 -1.94
N LYS A 111 17.98 -0.16 -1.57
CA LYS A 111 19.17 0.61 -1.99
C LYS A 111 19.32 0.76 -3.50
N ASP A 112 19.09 -0.31 -4.27
CA ASP A 112 19.24 -0.31 -5.73
C ASP A 112 17.95 0.09 -6.45
N PHE A 113 16.81 -0.12 -5.80
CA PHE A 113 15.51 0.23 -6.37
C PHE A 113 15.25 1.74 -6.31
N ASN A 114 15.67 2.40 -5.23
CA ASN A 114 15.51 3.85 -5.01
C ASN A 114 14.07 4.34 -5.30
N PRO A 115 13.08 3.98 -4.44
CA PRO A 115 11.68 4.28 -4.67
C PRO A 115 11.37 5.77 -4.52
N ASP A 116 10.43 6.29 -5.35
CA ASP A 116 9.83 7.60 -5.15
C ASP A 116 8.81 7.59 -4.00
N TYR A 117 8.14 6.45 -3.81
CA TYR A 117 7.15 6.24 -2.77
C TYR A 117 7.31 4.88 -2.10
N ILE A 118 7.18 4.88 -0.79
CA ILE A 118 7.04 3.68 0.04
C ILE A 118 5.60 3.60 0.53
N ILE A 119 4.96 2.47 0.25
CA ILE A 119 3.57 2.19 0.64
C ILE A 119 3.57 1.04 1.65
N ASP A 120 3.13 1.32 2.86
CA ASP A 120 3.07 0.33 3.93
C ASP A 120 1.63 -0.14 4.16
N CYS A 121 1.36 -1.38 3.79
CA CYS A 121 0.08 -2.08 3.98
C CYS A 121 0.20 -3.31 4.89
N ILE A 122 1.26 -3.40 5.68
CA ILE A 122 1.49 -4.50 6.64
C ILE A 122 0.66 -4.26 7.90
N ASP A 123 0.38 -5.28 8.68
CA ASP A 123 -0.30 -5.19 9.98
C ASP A 123 0.64 -5.34 11.20
N ASP A 124 1.85 -5.87 10.98
CA ASP A 124 2.90 -6.00 12.00
C ASP A 124 3.46 -4.63 12.39
N VAL A 125 3.47 -4.34 13.69
CA VAL A 125 3.86 -3.01 14.21
C VAL A 125 5.35 -2.74 14.05
N ASP A 126 6.18 -3.75 14.29
CA ASP A 126 7.64 -3.56 14.26
C ASP A 126 8.09 -3.35 12.81
N ALA A 127 7.57 -4.14 11.87
CA ALA A 127 7.80 -3.94 10.45
C ALA A 127 7.33 -2.56 9.97
N LYS A 128 6.16 -2.08 10.42
CA LYS A 128 5.68 -0.72 10.09
C LYS A 128 6.64 0.36 10.58
N ILE A 129 7.12 0.25 11.80
CA ILE A 129 8.06 1.21 12.36
C ILE A 129 9.37 1.21 11.58
N THR A 130 9.89 0.04 11.24
CA THR A 130 11.10 -0.11 10.41
C THR A 130 10.93 0.61 9.05
N ILE A 131 9.80 0.39 8.37
CA ILE A 131 9.50 1.04 7.09
C ILE A 131 9.41 2.57 7.25
N MET A 132 8.69 3.05 8.27
CA MET A 132 8.51 4.49 8.51
C MET A 132 9.84 5.18 8.87
N LYS A 133 10.70 4.54 9.69
CA LYS A 133 12.04 5.04 10.05
C LYS A 133 12.91 5.13 8.80
N TYR A 134 13.00 4.05 8.02
CA TYR A 134 13.77 4.03 6.79
C TYR A 134 13.34 5.15 5.83
N ALA A 135 12.04 5.30 5.60
CA ALA A 135 11.49 6.35 4.74
C ALA A 135 11.84 7.76 5.25
N TYR A 136 11.73 7.98 6.57
CA TYR A 136 12.04 9.27 7.20
C TYR A 136 13.53 9.62 7.08
N GLU A 137 14.41 8.68 7.40
CA GLU A 137 15.87 8.84 7.36
C GLU A 137 16.39 9.10 5.94
N ASN A 138 15.75 8.48 4.94
CA ASN A 138 16.13 8.63 3.53
C ASN A 138 15.29 9.70 2.78
N SER A 139 14.44 10.46 3.48
CA SER A 139 13.57 11.50 2.89
C SER A 139 12.67 11.00 1.76
N ILE A 140 12.25 9.72 1.83
CA ILE A 140 11.37 9.10 0.83
C ILE A 140 9.91 9.32 1.27
N LYS A 141 9.04 9.66 0.33
CA LYS A 141 7.60 9.81 0.60
C LYS A 141 7.00 8.48 1.05
N CYS A 142 6.35 8.46 2.21
CA CYS A 142 5.76 7.25 2.78
C CYS A 142 4.31 7.48 3.19
N ILE A 143 3.43 6.56 2.76
CA ILE A 143 2.04 6.50 3.24
C ILE A 143 1.75 5.11 3.80
N SER A 144 1.16 5.05 4.99
CA SER A 144 0.92 3.82 5.71
C SER A 144 -0.58 3.58 5.97
N SER A 145 -1.03 2.35 5.75
CA SER A 145 -2.36 1.93 6.15
C SER A 145 -2.44 1.68 7.63
N MET A 146 -3.41 2.25 8.30
CA MET A 146 -3.75 1.89 9.66
C MET A 146 -4.74 0.72 9.70
N GLY A 147 -5.26 0.37 10.86
CA GLY A 147 -6.15 -0.79 11.01
C GLY A 147 -7.46 -0.60 10.25
N ALA A 148 -7.73 -1.46 9.26
CA ALA A 148 -8.96 -1.49 8.49
C ALA A 148 -10.01 -2.48 9.06
N GLY A 149 -9.62 -3.39 9.94
CA GLY A 149 -10.51 -4.40 10.51
C GLY A 149 -11.53 -3.86 11.51
N ASN A 150 -12.59 -4.66 11.74
CA ASN A 150 -13.68 -4.38 12.68
C ASN A 150 -14.48 -3.11 12.37
N ARG A 151 -14.57 -2.72 11.09
CA ARG A 151 -15.26 -1.53 10.56
C ARG A 151 -16.15 -1.89 9.39
N THR A 152 -17.15 -1.04 9.15
CA THR A 152 -18.14 -1.22 8.08
C THR A 152 -18.42 0.06 7.29
N ARG A 153 -17.94 1.23 7.76
CA ARG A 153 -18.24 2.52 7.19
C ARG A 153 -17.09 3.04 6.33
N VAL A 154 -17.26 2.98 5.02
CA VAL A 154 -16.26 3.47 4.05
C VAL A 154 -16.22 4.99 3.97
N ASP A 155 -17.32 5.69 4.28
CA ASP A 155 -17.46 7.15 4.30
C ASP A 155 -16.67 7.81 5.44
N MET A 156 -16.16 7.05 6.39
CA MET A 156 -15.34 7.52 7.50
C MET A 156 -13.83 7.35 7.28
N ILE A 157 -13.41 6.94 6.08
CA ILE A 157 -12.00 6.71 5.75
C ILE A 157 -11.40 8.00 5.21
N GLU A 158 -10.23 8.38 5.72
CA GLU A 158 -9.49 9.56 5.26
C GLU A 158 -7.99 9.37 5.25
N VAL A 159 -7.31 10.21 4.46
CA VAL A 159 -5.85 10.38 4.47
C VAL A 159 -5.48 11.55 5.36
N THR A 160 -4.60 11.36 6.33
CA THR A 160 -4.20 12.41 7.26
C THR A 160 -2.83 12.13 7.89
N ASP A 161 -2.35 13.08 8.70
CA ASP A 161 -1.21 12.84 9.58
C ASP A 161 -1.61 11.90 10.73
N ILE A 162 -0.76 10.92 11.06
CA ILE A 162 -1.02 9.95 12.13
C ILE A 162 -1.31 10.64 13.48
N PHE A 163 -0.72 11.81 13.73
CA PHE A 163 -0.92 12.55 14.98
C PHE A 163 -2.30 13.20 15.10
N LYS A 164 -3.06 13.27 14.00
CA LYS A 164 -4.46 13.74 13.95
C LYS A 164 -5.48 12.60 14.05
N THR A 165 -5.04 11.33 14.01
CA THR A 165 -5.95 10.17 14.01
C THR A 165 -6.64 9.93 15.34
N THR A 166 -7.88 9.43 15.29
CA THR A 166 -8.73 9.08 16.44
C THR A 166 -9.17 7.61 16.36
N TYR A 167 -9.68 7.04 17.43
CA TYR A 167 -10.34 5.72 17.49
C TYR A 167 -9.60 4.51 16.88
N CYS A 168 -8.36 4.66 16.41
CA CYS A 168 -7.59 3.55 15.85
C CYS A 168 -6.53 3.06 16.84
N PRO A 169 -6.67 1.83 17.41
CA PRO A 169 -5.71 1.28 18.37
C PRO A 169 -4.31 1.14 17.79
N LEU A 170 -4.20 0.71 16.52
CA LEU A 170 -2.92 0.57 15.80
C LEU A 170 -2.23 1.94 15.67
N ALA A 171 -2.94 2.96 15.18
CA ALA A 171 -2.40 4.30 15.08
C ALA A 171 -1.96 4.86 16.43
N LYS A 172 -2.72 4.58 17.52
CA LYS A 172 -2.33 4.98 18.89
C LYS A 172 -1.01 4.36 19.31
N LYS A 173 -0.79 3.06 19.02
CA LYS A 173 0.45 2.36 19.35
C LYS A 173 1.62 2.95 18.54
N ILE A 174 1.47 3.10 17.24
CA ILE A 174 2.51 3.64 16.34
C ILE A 174 2.86 5.08 16.71
N ARG A 175 1.90 5.98 16.95
CA ARG A 175 2.17 7.37 17.40
C ARG A 175 3.06 7.43 18.63
N LYS A 176 2.85 6.51 19.60
CA LYS A 176 3.66 6.46 20.82
C LYS A 176 5.12 6.12 20.52
N ILE A 177 5.35 5.24 19.54
CA ILE A 177 6.71 4.85 19.13
C ILE A 177 7.35 5.99 18.31
N LEU A 178 6.66 6.53 17.29
CA LEU A 178 7.17 7.61 16.45
C LEU A 178 7.59 8.85 17.24
N LYS A 179 6.84 9.16 18.34
CA LYS A 179 7.24 10.25 19.26
C LYS A 179 8.59 10.00 19.91
N LYS A 180 8.92 8.75 20.28
CA LYS A 180 10.21 8.40 20.86
C LYS A 180 11.33 8.46 19.82
N GLU A 181 11.02 8.12 18.57
CA GLU A 181 11.94 8.20 17.43
C GLU A 181 12.07 9.62 16.85
N ASN A 182 11.47 10.65 17.47
CA ASN A 182 11.45 12.03 16.99
C ASN A 182 10.85 12.23 15.57
N ILE A 183 10.07 11.29 15.08
CA ILE A 183 9.33 11.43 13.82
C ILE A 183 8.07 12.24 14.09
N LYS A 184 8.02 13.46 13.56
CA LYS A 184 6.97 14.45 13.87
C LYS A 184 5.78 14.42 12.92
N LYS A 185 5.90 13.71 11.80
CA LYS A 185 4.85 13.62 10.76
C LYS A 185 4.92 12.27 10.08
N GLN A 186 3.78 11.64 9.89
CA GLN A 186 3.64 10.42 9.11
C GLN A 186 2.27 10.38 8.47
N LEU A 187 2.24 10.31 7.14
CA LEU A 187 1.02 10.21 6.38
C LEU A 187 0.41 8.81 6.51
N VAL A 188 -0.90 8.77 6.78
CA VAL A 188 -1.62 7.51 6.95
C VAL A 188 -3.01 7.55 6.33
N VAL A 189 -3.51 6.38 5.94
CA VAL A 189 -4.94 6.14 5.72
C VAL A 189 -5.51 5.47 6.96
N TYR A 190 -6.61 5.99 7.48
CA TYR A 190 -7.31 5.42 8.64
C TYR A 190 -8.81 5.69 8.56
N SER A 191 -9.58 5.03 9.42
CA SER A 191 -11.01 5.31 9.57
C SER A 191 -11.31 6.00 10.91
N LYS A 192 -12.16 7.02 10.88
CA LYS A 192 -12.74 7.68 12.07
C LYS A 192 -13.80 6.83 12.76
N GLU A 193 -14.27 5.76 12.12
CA GLU A 193 -15.19 4.81 12.75
C GLU A 193 -14.52 4.14 13.95
N GLN A 194 -15.20 4.14 15.10
CA GLN A 194 -14.76 3.35 16.26
C GLN A 194 -14.86 1.86 15.90
N PRO A 195 -13.77 1.08 16.02
CA PRO A 195 -13.83 -0.33 15.67
C PRO A 195 -14.80 -1.08 16.57
N LYS A 196 -15.57 -2.00 15.98
CA LYS A 196 -16.48 -2.88 16.73
C LYS A 196 -15.65 -3.77 17.65
N ILE A 197 -16.15 -3.97 18.88
CA ILE A 197 -15.50 -4.86 19.85
C ILE A 197 -15.65 -6.30 19.34
N SER A 198 -14.52 -6.98 19.12
CA SER A 198 -14.49 -8.38 18.70
C SER A 198 -13.28 -9.09 19.32
N LYS A 199 -13.43 -10.39 19.60
CA LYS A 199 -12.33 -11.25 20.08
C LYS A 199 -11.27 -11.49 19.00
N LYS A 200 -11.65 -11.38 17.72
CA LYS A 200 -10.77 -11.54 16.56
C LYS A 200 -10.91 -10.32 15.67
N VAL A 201 -9.85 -9.99 14.93
CA VAL A 201 -9.93 -9.00 13.86
C VAL A 201 -10.77 -9.61 12.73
N THR A 202 -11.86 -8.92 12.38
CA THR A 202 -12.79 -9.32 11.32
C THR A 202 -12.77 -8.27 10.22
N SER A 203 -13.16 -8.63 9.01
CA SER A 203 -13.16 -7.71 7.88
C SER A 203 -14.24 -8.08 6.86
N ILE A 204 -14.72 -7.06 6.18
CA ILE A 204 -15.53 -7.15 4.95
C ILE A 204 -14.67 -6.70 3.77
N ALA A 205 -15.15 -6.85 2.54
CA ALA A 205 -14.37 -6.51 1.36
C ALA A 205 -14.15 -5.00 1.20
N GLU A 206 -15.18 -4.21 1.47
CA GLU A 206 -15.27 -2.79 1.10
C GLU A 206 -14.27 -1.91 1.85
N VAL A 207 -14.15 -2.11 3.16
CA VAL A 207 -13.33 -1.21 4.00
C VAL A 207 -11.84 -1.27 3.61
N PRO A 208 -11.17 -2.44 3.59
CA PRO A 208 -9.78 -2.50 3.14
C PRO A 208 -9.61 -2.09 1.68
N ALA A 209 -10.58 -2.34 0.80
CA ALA A 209 -10.56 -1.89 -0.59
C ALA A 209 -10.47 -0.37 -0.67
N VAL A 210 -11.35 0.36 0.05
CA VAL A 210 -11.36 1.82 0.05
C VAL A 210 -10.11 2.39 0.71
N PHE A 211 -9.53 1.74 1.72
CA PHE A 211 -8.20 2.11 2.23
C PHE A 211 -7.16 2.07 1.11
N GLY A 212 -7.11 0.97 0.34
CA GLY A 212 -6.15 0.82 -0.77
C GLY A 212 -6.36 1.83 -1.88
N ILE A 213 -7.62 2.08 -2.27
CA ILE A 213 -7.99 3.08 -3.28
C ILE A 213 -7.56 4.49 -2.84
N ASN A 214 -7.80 4.88 -1.57
CA ASN A 214 -7.41 6.19 -1.04
C ASN A 214 -5.87 6.37 -1.02
N ILE A 215 -5.11 5.33 -0.69
CA ILE A 215 -3.65 5.35 -0.77
C ILE A 215 -3.21 5.62 -2.21
N ALA A 216 -3.71 4.83 -3.15
CA ALA A 216 -3.35 4.95 -4.55
C ALA A 216 -3.76 6.30 -5.15
N ALA A 217 -4.96 6.79 -4.83
CA ALA A 217 -5.46 8.09 -5.25
C ALA A 217 -4.61 9.24 -4.70
N TYR A 218 -4.18 9.14 -3.43
CA TYR A 218 -3.28 10.13 -2.84
C TYR A 218 -1.96 10.19 -3.60
N VAL A 219 -1.30 9.05 -3.82
CA VAL A 219 -0.01 8.98 -4.55
C VAL A 219 -0.17 9.51 -5.97
N PHE A 220 -1.24 9.11 -6.68
CA PHE A 220 -1.55 9.58 -8.01
C PHE A 220 -1.65 11.11 -8.07
N ASN A 221 -2.43 11.70 -7.17
CA ASN A 221 -2.61 13.16 -7.10
C ASN A 221 -1.33 13.89 -6.69
N ASP A 222 -0.53 13.31 -5.79
CA ASP A 222 0.74 13.90 -5.37
C ASP A 222 1.76 13.93 -6.52
N ILE A 223 1.81 12.89 -7.36
CA ILE A 223 2.64 12.89 -8.59
C ILE A 223 2.19 14.00 -9.55
N LEU A 224 0.88 14.22 -9.70
CA LEU A 224 0.34 15.28 -10.56
C LEU A 224 0.60 16.68 -10.00
N SER A 225 0.54 16.86 -8.67
CA SER A 225 0.67 18.18 -8.00
C SER A 225 2.10 18.70 -7.96
N ASN A 226 3.11 17.85 -8.08
CA ASN A 226 4.52 18.26 -8.05
C ASN A 226 4.95 19.06 -9.32
N ASN A 227 4.00 19.63 -10.06
CA ASN A 227 4.19 20.40 -11.29
C ASN A 227 3.67 21.86 -11.21
N LEU A 228 3.28 22.33 -10.01
CA LEU A 228 2.87 23.73 -9.79
C LEU A 228 3.95 24.53 -9.08
#